data_b66618105a2165a2f1877698c752a129
#
_entry.id   b66618105a2165a2f1877698c752a129
#
_cell.length_a   1.000
_cell.length_b   1.000
_cell.length_c   1.000
_cell.angle_alpha   90.00
_cell.angle_beta   90.00
_cell.angle_gamma   90.00
#
_symmetry.space_group_name_H-M   'P 1'
#
loop_
_entity.id
_entity.type
_entity.pdbx_description
1 polymer ?
#
loop_
_entity_poly.entity_id
_entity_poly.type
_entity_poly.pdbx_seq_one_letter_code
_entity_poly.pdbx_strand_id
1 'polypeptide(L)'
;MVGNKTVFFLIGVLLIVLGLSMLAPYSMQVIYNENSHSFISSSFVTIFIGILCVLANLEKDFKLNLRQTFLFSTLAWVTVAIFGSLPFLLSSQSFSFSDAFFESMSGITTTGATIISDLDNSPKSILLWRAIMQWLGGIGIVVMAITILPLLKVGGICLLYTSPSPRDH
;
A
#
# COMPACT_ATOMS: atom_id res chain seq x y z
N MET A 1 12.51 -16.13 20.66
CA MET A 1 11.29 -15.51 20.12
C MET A 1 11.75 -14.45 19.12
N VAL A 2 11.70 -14.73 17.84
CA VAL A 2 11.99 -13.71 16.81
C VAL A 2 10.85 -12.72 16.89
N GLY A 3 11.12 -11.51 17.38
CA GLY A 3 10.10 -10.48 17.58
C GLY A 3 9.51 -10.02 16.24
N ASN A 4 8.28 -9.54 16.25
CA ASN A 4 7.62 -8.96 15.07
C ASN A 4 8.24 -7.62 14.63
N LYS A 5 9.43 -7.28 15.12
CA LYS A 5 10.12 -6.00 14.82
C LYS A 5 10.35 -5.79 13.32
N THR A 6 10.79 -6.83 12.61
CA THR A 6 11.00 -6.77 11.16
C THR A 6 9.71 -6.43 10.42
N VAL A 7 8.57 -6.95 10.86
CA VAL A 7 7.26 -6.64 10.27
C VAL A 7 6.92 -5.15 10.46
N PHE A 8 7.07 -4.62 11.66
CA PHE A 8 6.80 -3.20 11.95
C PHE A 8 7.79 -2.26 11.25
N PHE A 9 9.05 -2.66 11.13
CA PHE A 9 10.03 -1.92 10.35
C PHE A 9 9.60 -1.80 8.88
N LEU A 10 9.20 -2.91 8.25
CA LEU A 10 8.73 -2.92 6.85
C LEU A 10 7.45 -2.11 6.66
N ILE A 11 6.53 -2.16 7.63
CA ILE A 11 5.33 -1.31 7.62
C ILE A 11 5.73 0.17 7.69
N GLY A 12 6.70 0.53 8.53
CA GLY A 12 7.22 1.89 8.60
C GLY A 12 7.81 2.37 7.27
N VAL A 13 8.59 1.55 6.60
CA VAL A 13 9.14 1.86 5.26
C VAL A 13 8.00 2.06 4.25
N LEU A 14 7.00 1.18 4.27
CA LEU A 14 5.84 1.26 3.38
C LEU A 14 5.04 2.55 3.61
N LEU A 15 4.88 2.99 4.86
CA LEU A 15 4.24 4.26 5.20
C LEU A 15 5.04 5.47 4.68
N ILE A 16 6.36 5.43 4.76
CA ILE A 16 7.21 6.49 4.20
C ILE A 16 7.01 6.58 2.69
N VAL A 17 7.02 5.46 1.98
CA VAL A 17 6.77 5.41 0.53
C VAL A 17 5.39 5.95 0.19
N LEU A 18 4.36 5.53 0.97
CA LEU A 18 2.98 6.02 0.80
C LEU A 18 2.90 7.54 1.00
N GLY A 19 3.50 8.06 2.08
CA GLY A 19 3.51 9.49 2.37
C GLY A 19 4.25 10.30 1.31
N LEU A 20 5.35 9.80 0.77
CA LEU A 20 6.05 10.43 -0.35
C LEU A 20 5.21 10.43 -1.63
N SER A 21 4.46 9.36 -1.91
CA SER A 21 3.57 9.30 -3.06
C SER A 21 2.43 10.33 -3.01
N MET A 22 2.04 10.80 -1.80
CA MET A 22 1.04 11.87 -1.61
C MET A 22 1.53 13.24 -2.08
N LEU A 23 2.83 13.43 -2.27
CA LEU A 23 3.38 14.69 -2.80
C LEU A 23 3.02 14.91 -4.28
N ALA A 24 2.77 13.85 -5.04
CA ALA A 24 2.33 13.97 -6.43
C ALA A 24 0.92 14.60 -6.54
N PRO A 25 -0.13 14.13 -5.82
CA PRO A 25 -1.41 14.83 -5.78
C PRO A 25 -1.34 16.23 -5.16
N TYR A 26 -0.43 16.46 -4.20
CA TYR A 26 -0.20 17.80 -3.66
C TYR A 26 0.25 18.78 -4.74
N SER A 27 1.12 18.37 -5.65
CA SER A 27 1.52 19.23 -6.77
C SER A 27 0.33 19.62 -7.66
N MET A 28 -0.65 18.74 -7.84
CA MET A 28 -1.89 19.05 -8.54
C MET A 28 -2.75 20.06 -7.76
N GLN A 29 -2.83 19.93 -6.43
CA GLN A 29 -3.53 20.94 -5.60
C GLN A 29 -2.98 22.34 -5.83
N VAL A 30 -1.65 22.47 -5.89
CA VAL A 30 -0.99 23.76 -6.12
C VAL A 30 -1.27 24.28 -7.54
N ILE A 31 -1.16 23.43 -8.57
CA ILE A 31 -1.35 23.81 -9.97
C ILE A 31 -2.79 24.27 -10.24
N TYR A 32 -3.78 23.57 -9.70
CA TYR A 32 -5.19 23.85 -9.91
C TYR A 32 -5.80 24.79 -8.85
N ASN A 33 -4.98 25.36 -7.94
CA ASN A 33 -5.43 26.22 -6.86
C ASN A 33 -6.58 25.64 -6.04
N GLU A 34 -6.54 24.34 -5.75
CA GLU A 34 -7.54 23.69 -4.92
C GLU A 34 -7.36 24.18 -3.47
N ASN A 35 -8.39 24.78 -2.87
CA ASN A 35 -8.36 25.36 -1.51
C ASN A 35 -8.33 24.28 -0.41
N SER A 36 -7.38 23.37 -0.46
CA SER A 36 -7.27 22.30 0.52
C SER A 36 -5.79 21.95 0.74
N HIS A 37 -5.42 21.76 2.00
CA HIS A 37 -4.07 21.31 2.39
C HIS A 37 -4.08 19.82 2.77
N SER A 38 -5.06 19.05 2.29
CA SER A 38 -5.31 17.67 2.68
C SER A 38 -4.11 16.76 2.42
N PHE A 39 -3.47 16.87 1.25
CA PHE A 39 -2.34 15.98 0.89
C PHE A 39 -1.07 16.30 1.65
N ILE A 40 -0.72 17.56 1.85
CA ILE A 40 0.50 17.92 2.60
C ILE A 40 0.38 17.51 4.09
N SER A 41 -0.80 17.73 4.69
CA SER A 41 -1.05 17.32 6.08
C SER A 41 -1.03 15.80 6.23
N SER A 42 -1.69 15.07 5.32
CA SER A 42 -1.70 13.60 5.31
C SER A 42 -0.31 13.02 5.09
N SER A 43 0.44 13.58 4.14
CA SER A 43 1.83 13.18 3.85
C SER A 43 2.71 13.33 5.10
N PHE A 44 2.64 14.49 5.76
CA PHE A 44 3.43 14.76 6.97
C PHE A 44 3.12 13.75 8.09
N VAL A 45 1.84 13.52 8.38
CA VAL A 45 1.41 12.55 9.42
C VAL A 45 1.88 11.13 9.07
N THR A 46 1.70 10.72 7.82
CA THR A 46 2.04 9.37 7.36
C THR A 46 3.55 9.14 7.41
N ILE A 47 4.36 10.08 6.92
CA ILE A 47 5.83 10.01 6.96
C ILE A 47 6.32 10.02 8.40
N PHE A 48 5.76 10.89 9.26
CA PHE A 48 6.17 10.99 10.65
C PHE A 48 5.96 9.66 11.39
N ILE A 49 4.78 9.06 11.26
CA ILE A 49 4.48 7.75 11.86
C ILE A 49 5.37 6.66 11.24
N GLY A 50 5.59 6.69 9.92
CA GLY A 50 6.49 5.76 9.25
C GLY A 50 7.92 5.83 9.78
N ILE A 51 8.47 7.02 9.98
CA ILE A 51 9.81 7.23 10.56
C ILE A 51 9.85 6.70 11.99
N LEU A 52 8.85 6.98 12.83
CA LEU A 52 8.79 6.46 14.19
C LEU A 52 8.78 4.93 14.21
N CYS A 53 8.00 4.29 13.32
CA CYS A 53 7.97 2.83 13.21
C CYS A 53 9.33 2.26 12.79
N VAL A 54 10.01 2.88 11.85
CA VAL A 54 11.35 2.47 11.40
C VAL A 54 12.35 2.59 12.55
N LEU A 55 12.41 3.76 13.22
CA LEU A 55 13.37 4.01 14.31
C LEU A 55 13.14 3.12 15.53
N ALA A 56 11.87 2.84 15.86
CA ALA A 56 11.53 1.98 16.97
C ALA A 56 11.86 0.49 16.74
N ASN A 57 11.98 0.06 15.49
CA ASN A 57 12.13 -1.35 15.11
C ASN A 57 13.37 -1.61 14.26
N LEU A 58 14.42 -0.77 14.39
CA LEU A 58 15.69 -0.99 13.70
C LEU A 58 16.28 -2.35 14.10
N GLU A 59 16.50 -3.21 13.12
CA GLU A 59 17.07 -4.53 13.29
C GLU A 59 18.13 -4.77 12.21
N LYS A 60 19.23 -5.48 12.57
CA LYS A 60 20.33 -5.72 11.62
C LYS A 60 20.09 -6.95 10.73
N ASP A 61 19.29 -7.90 11.19
CA ASP A 61 19.03 -9.16 10.49
C ASP A 61 17.58 -9.22 9.97
N PHE A 62 17.40 -8.94 8.68
CA PHE A 62 16.10 -9.02 8.01
C PHE A 62 15.81 -10.46 7.57
N LYS A 63 15.28 -11.28 8.47
CA LYS A 63 14.78 -12.61 8.10
C LYS A 63 13.31 -12.72 8.45
N LEU A 64 12.48 -12.85 7.43
CA LEU A 64 11.05 -13.10 7.58
C LEU A 64 10.78 -14.61 7.58
N ASN A 65 10.12 -15.08 8.61
CA ASN A 65 9.52 -16.41 8.61
C ASN A 65 8.20 -16.40 7.85
N LEU A 66 7.74 -17.56 7.36
CA LEU A 66 6.48 -17.69 6.62
C LEU A 66 5.30 -17.02 7.37
N ARG A 67 5.17 -17.25 8.68
CA ARG A 67 4.13 -16.61 9.51
C ARG A 67 4.24 -15.09 9.52
N GLN A 68 5.45 -14.54 9.60
CA GLN A 68 5.69 -13.11 9.58
C GLN A 68 5.37 -12.49 8.21
N THR A 69 5.62 -13.22 7.13
CA THR A 69 5.27 -12.78 5.78
C THR A 69 3.75 -12.63 5.60
N PHE A 70 2.97 -13.59 6.07
CA PHE A 70 1.50 -13.48 6.05
C PHE A 70 1.00 -12.34 6.95
N LEU A 71 1.56 -12.21 8.15
CA LEU A 71 1.22 -11.13 9.06
C LEU A 71 1.53 -9.77 8.45
N PHE A 72 2.73 -9.61 7.86
CA PHE A 72 3.12 -8.39 7.17
C PHE A 72 2.17 -8.07 6.01
N SER A 73 1.85 -9.05 5.17
CA SER A 73 0.93 -8.86 4.05
C SER A 73 -0.43 -8.32 4.52
N THR A 74 -1.04 -8.97 5.51
CA THR A 74 -2.36 -8.54 6.04
C THR A 74 -2.30 -7.14 6.65
N LEU A 75 -1.29 -6.89 7.50
CA LEU A 75 -1.13 -5.59 8.15
C LEU A 75 -0.80 -4.48 7.14
N ALA A 76 -0.02 -4.78 6.10
CA ALA A 76 0.30 -3.82 5.05
C ALA A 76 -0.96 -3.31 4.34
N TRP A 77 -1.87 -4.21 3.91
CA TRP A 77 -3.12 -3.82 3.27
C TRP A 77 -3.98 -2.91 4.16
N VAL A 78 -4.17 -3.32 5.42
CA VAL A 78 -4.97 -2.55 6.38
C VAL A 78 -4.33 -1.19 6.67
N THR A 79 -3.02 -1.16 6.90
CA THR A 79 -2.28 0.06 7.21
C THR A 79 -2.32 1.05 6.05
N VAL A 80 -2.07 0.58 4.82
CA VAL A 80 -2.13 1.43 3.62
C VAL A 80 -3.55 1.97 3.40
N ALA A 81 -4.59 1.16 3.64
CA ALA A 81 -5.97 1.63 3.51
C ALA A 81 -6.30 2.72 4.54
N ILE A 82 -5.86 2.56 5.79
CA ILE A 82 -6.09 3.56 6.86
C ILE A 82 -5.35 4.88 6.54
N PHE A 83 -4.06 4.83 6.27
CA PHE A 83 -3.28 6.04 5.99
C PHE A 83 -3.60 6.65 4.62
N GLY A 84 -3.91 5.82 3.63
CA GLY A 84 -4.37 6.26 2.32
C GLY A 84 -5.74 6.93 2.34
N SER A 85 -6.55 6.73 3.39
CA SER A 85 -7.83 7.41 3.58
C SER A 85 -7.69 8.84 4.10
N LEU A 86 -6.55 9.21 4.70
CA LEU A 86 -6.34 10.55 5.28
C LEU A 86 -6.58 11.70 4.29
N PRO A 87 -6.06 11.66 3.04
CA PRO A 87 -6.33 12.74 2.10
C PRO A 87 -7.81 12.92 1.77
N PHE A 88 -8.59 11.83 1.74
CA PHE A 88 -10.04 11.91 1.53
C PHE A 88 -10.74 12.54 2.72
N LEU A 89 -10.38 12.12 3.96
CA LEU A 89 -10.94 12.68 5.19
C LEU A 89 -10.69 14.18 5.37
N LEU A 90 -9.49 14.63 4.98
CA LEU A 90 -9.08 16.02 5.10
C LEU A 90 -9.46 16.85 3.87
N SER A 91 -10.09 16.24 2.87
CA SER A 91 -10.54 16.95 1.67
C SER A 91 -11.76 17.82 1.95
N SER A 92 -12.00 18.79 1.07
CA SER A 92 -13.18 19.66 1.13
C SER A 92 -14.51 18.94 0.85
N GLN A 93 -14.48 17.68 0.41
CA GLN A 93 -15.67 16.89 0.04
C GLN A 93 -16.40 16.24 1.23
N SER A 94 -15.98 16.51 2.47
CA SER A 94 -16.64 16.06 3.72
C SER A 94 -16.96 14.56 3.77
N PHE A 95 -16.00 13.71 3.40
CA PHE A 95 -16.15 12.27 3.53
C PHE A 95 -16.29 11.85 4.99
N SER A 96 -17.20 10.92 5.28
CA SER A 96 -17.16 10.21 6.55
C SER A 96 -15.92 9.30 6.62
N PHE A 97 -15.54 8.86 7.82
CA PHE A 97 -14.43 7.91 7.95
C PHE A 97 -14.68 6.62 7.15
N SER A 98 -15.90 6.11 7.19
CA SER A 98 -16.28 4.90 6.44
C SER A 98 -16.12 5.09 4.93
N ASP A 99 -16.51 6.24 4.42
CA ASP A 99 -16.45 6.58 3.01
C ASP A 99 -14.99 6.72 2.55
N ALA A 100 -14.19 7.48 3.30
CA ALA A 100 -12.77 7.66 3.01
C ALA A 100 -11.99 6.33 3.06
N PHE A 101 -12.29 5.49 4.05
CA PHE A 101 -11.68 4.17 4.15
C PHE A 101 -12.12 3.26 3.01
N PHE A 102 -13.39 3.29 2.60
CA PHE A 102 -13.90 2.53 1.46
C PHE A 102 -13.19 2.95 0.17
N GLU A 103 -13.08 4.26 -0.12
CA GLU A 103 -12.37 4.76 -1.30
C GLU A 103 -10.90 4.32 -1.31
N SER A 104 -10.22 4.43 -0.17
CA SER A 104 -8.83 4.01 -0.02
C SER A 104 -8.67 2.49 -0.23
N MET A 105 -9.51 1.69 0.43
CA MET A 105 -9.49 0.23 0.29
C MET A 105 -9.81 -0.21 -1.14
N SER A 106 -10.83 0.38 -1.76
CA SER A 106 -11.20 0.11 -3.14
C SER A 106 -10.06 0.47 -4.12
N GLY A 107 -9.34 1.56 -3.85
CA GLY A 107 -8.17 1.95 -4.62
C GLY A 107 -7.06 0.92 -4.50
N ILE A 108 -6.60 0.64 -3.28
CA ILE A 108 -5.43 -0.23 -3.06
C ILE A 108 -5.69 -1.69 -3.45
N THR A 109 -6.92 -2.18 -3.31
CA THR A 109 -7.29 -3.53 -3.77
C THR A 109 -7.57 -3.61 -5.28
N THR A 110 -7.39 -2.50 -6.00
CA THR A 110 -7.65 -2.40 -7.45
C THR A 110 -9.10 -2.73 -7.85
N THR A 111 -10.04 -2.65 -6.92
CA THR A 111 -11.46 -2.92 -7.17
C THR A 111 -12.10 -1.84 -8.05
N GLY A 112 -11.70 -0.57 -7.87
CA GLY A 112 -12.19 0.55 -8.67
C GLY A 112 -13.59 1.04 -8.33
N ALA A 113 -14.27 0.44 -7.34
CA ALA A 113 -15.56 0.92 -6.86
C ALA A 113 -15.42 2.30 -6.22
N THR A 114 -16.45 3.14 -6.35
CA THR A 114 -16.44 4.49 -5.78
C THR A 114 -17.80 4.88 -5.24
N ILE A 115 -17.80 5.67 -4.19
CA ILE A 115 -18.98 6.35 -3.65
C ILE A 115 -19.08 7.80 -4.15
N ILE A 116 -18.05 8.29 -4.86
CA ILE A 116 -18.07 9.63 -5.43
C ILE A 116 -19.03 9.65 -6.61
N SER A 117 -20.15 10.35 -6.46
CA SER A 117 -21.23 10.38 -7.45
C SER A 117 -20.89 11.25 -8.69
N ASP A 118 -20.00 12.24 -8.52
CA ASP A 118 -19.61 13.18 -9.59
C ASP A 118 -18.08 13.22 -9.74
N LEU A 119 -17.54 12.19 -10.41
CA LEU A 119 -16.11 12.08 -10.65
C LEU A 119 -15.57 13.17 -11.57
N ASP A 120 -16.36 13.61 -12.55
CA ASP A 120 -15.91 14.56 -13.57
C ASP A 120 -15.63 15.95 -12.96
N ASN A 121 -16.40 16.35 -11.95
CA ASN A 121 -16.24 17.60 -11.23
C ASN A 121 -15.41 17.47 -9.93
N SER A 122 -14.93 16.28 -9.62
CA SER A 122 -14.09 16.06 -8.43
C SER A 122 -12.72 16.73 -8.56
N PRO A 123 -12.09 17.15 -7.43
CA PRO A 123 -10.75 17.72 -7.44
C PRO A 123 -9.75 16.80 -8.16
N LYS A 124 -8.93 17.38 -9.00
CA LYS A 124 -7.95 16.61 -9.81
C LYS A 124 -6.93 15.89 -8.95
N SER A 125 -6.60 16.47 -7.78
CA SER A 125 -5.72 15.83 -6.80
C SER A 125 -6.32 14.54 -6.24
N ILE A 126 -7.62 14.51 -5.94
CA ILE A 126 -8.34 13.32 -5.47
C ILE A 126 -8.36 12.23 -6.53
N LEU A 127 -8.64 12.60 -7.80
CA LEU A 127 -8.64 11.65 -8.91
C LEU A 127 -7.25 11.04 -9.14
N LEU A 128 -6.21 11.87 -9.08
CA LEU A 128 -4.83 11.40 -9.18
C LEU A 128 -4.46 10.48 -8.02
N TRP A 129 -4.90 10.80 -6.80
CA TRP A 129 -4.64 9.95 -5.63
C TRP A 129 -5.26 8.57 -5.78
N ARG A 130 -6.51 8.50 -6.22
CA ARG A 130 -7.17 7.23 -6.52
C ARG A 130 -6.40 6.40 -7.55
N ALA A 131 -5.93 7.04 -8.62
CA ALA A 131 -5.13 6.37 -9.65
C ALA A 131 -3.80 5.85 -9.09
N ILE A 132 -3.10 6.63 -8.26
CA ILE A 132 -1.85 6.22 -7.59
C ILE A 132 -2.10 5.03 -6.66
N MET A 133 -3.18 5.06 -5.86
CA MET A 133 -3.55 3.94 -4.99
C MET A 133 -3.78 2.65 -5.77
N GLN A 134 -4.50 2.70 -6.90
CA GLN A 134 -4.72 1.55 -7.77
C GLN A 134 -3.41 1.03 -8.37
N TRP A 135 -2.53 1.93 -8.78
CA TRP A 135 -1.23 1.56 -9.34
C TRP A 135 -0.33 0.89 -8.28
N LEU A 136 -0.24 1.48 -7.09
CA LEU A 136 0.50 0.89 -5.95
C LEU A 136 -0.06 -0.47 -5.55
N GLY A 137 -1.38 -0.59 -5.51
CA GLY A 137 -2.07 -1.85 -5.22
C GLY A 137 -1.78 -2.93 -6.25
N GLY A 138 -1.82 -2.60 -7.53
CA GLY A 138 -1.49 -3.52 -8.62
C GLY A 138 -0.07 -4.07 -8.50
N ILE A 139 0.92 -3.18 -8.25
CA ILE A 139 2.31 -3.58 -7.99
C ILE A 139 2.38 -4.45 -6.72
N GLY A 140 1.69 -4.04 -5.65
CA GLY A 140 1.67 -4.77 -4.37
C GLY A 140 1.17 -6.21 -4.53
N ILE A 141 0.11 -6.44 -5.31
CA ILE A 141 -0.43 -7.77 -5.60
C ILE A 141 0.61 -8.62 -6.36
N VAL A 142 1.26 -8.06 -7.37
CA VAL A 142 2.29 -8.77 -8.15
C VAL A 142 3.48 -9.17 -7.28
N VAL A 143 3.99 -8.22 -6.48
CA VAL A 143 5.11 -8.47 -5.56
C VAL A 143 4.74 -9.52 -4.52
N MET A 144 3.52 -9.46 -3.97
CA MET A 144 3.03 -10.44 -3.01
C MET A 144 2.93 -11.84 -3.64
N ALA A 145 2.42 -11.95 -4.86
CA ALA A 145 2.33 -13.23 -5.57
C ALA A 145 3.72 -13.84 -5.80
N ILE A 146 4.68 -13.05 -6.30
CA ILE A 146 6.05 -13.52 -6.57
C ILE A 146 6.77 -13.96 -5.29
N THR A 147 6.50 -13.30 -4.16
CA THR A 147 7.15 -13.61 -2.87
C THR A 147 6.50 -14.79 -2.15
N ILE A 148 5.17 -14.91 -2.18
CA ILE A 148 4.45 -15.92 -1.41
C ILE A 148 4.39 -17.26 -2.14
N LEU A 149 4.20 -17.29 -3.46
CA LEU A 149 4.09 -18.54 -4.22
C LEU A 149 5.29 -19.48 -4.03
N PRO A 150 6.55 -19.03 -4.13
CA PRO A 150 7.72 -19.90 -3.87
C PRO A 150 7.78 -20.39 -2.40
N LEU A 151 7.38 -19.55 -1.43
CA LEU A 151 7.39 -19.92 -0.01
C LEU A 151 6.38 -21.02 0.31
N LEU A 152 5.26 -21.08 -0.40
CA LEU A 152 4.24 -22.11 -0.24
C LEU A 152 4.63 -23.45 -0.91
N LYS A 153 5.78 -23.52 -1.60
CA LYS A 153 6.20 -24.71 -2.39
C LYS A 153 5.11 -25.17 -3.38
N VAL A 154 4.24 -24.28 -3.82
CA VAL A 154 3.19 -24.55 -4.81
C VAL A 154 3.75 -24.64 -6.23
N GLY A 155 5.06 -24.80 -6.36
CA GLY A 155 5.78 -24.87 -7.62
C GLY A 155 6.13 -26.28 -8.10
N GLY A 156 5.26 -27.28 -7.86
CA GLY A 156 5.45 -28.62 -8.45
C GLY A 156 5.55 -28.65 -10.00
N ILE A 157 5.11 -27.59 -10.65
CA ILE A 157 5.19 -27.46 -12.12
C ILE A 157 6.62 -27.23 -12.61
N CYS A 158 7.47 -26.55 -11.80
CA CYS A 158 8.86 -26.30 -12.17
C CYS A 158 9.74 -27.57 -12.07
N LEU A 159 9.39 -28.52 -11.20
CA LEU A 159 10.10 -29.80 -11.07
C LEU A 159 9.75 -30.80 -12.19
N LEU A 160 8.59 -30.64 -12.82
CA LEU A 160 8.22 -31.47 -14.00
C LEU A 160 9.05 -31.14 -15.25
N TYR A 161 9.56 -29.89 -15.36
CA TYR A 161 10.41 -29.48 -16.46
C TYR A 161 11.90 -29.81 -16.27
N THR A 162 12.33 -30.15 -15.05
CA THR A 162 13.74 -30.45 -14.71
C THR A 162 13.97 -31.91 -14.35
N SER A 163 12.94 -32.75 -14.28
CA SER A 163 13.16 -34.20 -14.11
C SER A 163 13.55 -34.81 -15.47
N PRO A 164 14.72 -35.46 -15.58
CA PRO A 164 15.10 -36.15 -16.82
C PRO A 164 14.05 -37.24 -17.11
N SER A 165 13.65 -37.31 -18.37
CA SER A 165 12.72 -38.33 -18.86
C SER A 165 13.27 -39.71 -18.54
N PRO A 166 12.45 -40.68 -18.09
CA PRO A 166 12.88 -42.06 -17.90
C PRO A 166 13.36 -42.75 -19.19
N ARG A 167 13.32 -42.06 -20.33
CA ARG A 167 13.77 -42.57 -21.65
C ARG A 167 15.21 -42.19 -21.99
N ASP A 168 15.90 -41.44 -21.14
CA ASP A 168 17.29 -41.02 -21.39
C ASP A 168 18.32 -41.99 -20.79
N HIS A 169 17.92 -43.26 -20.54
CA HIS A 169 18.80 -44.38 -20.18
C HIS A 169 18.71 -45.52 -21.19
#